data_004c25ac4958b91b91153928271d5de5
#
_entry.id   004c25ac4958b91b91153928271d5de5
#
_cell.length_a   1.000
_cell.length_b   1.000
_cell.length_c   1.000
_cell.angle_alpha   90.00
_cell.angle_beta   90.00
_cell.angle_gamma   90.00
#
_symmetry.space_group_name_H-M   'P 1'
#
loop_
_entity.id
_entity.type
_entity.pdbx_description
1 polymer ?
#
loop_
_entity_poly.entity_id
_entity_poly.type
_entity_poly.pdbx_seq_one_letter_code
_entity_poly.pdbx_strand_id
1 'polypeptide(L)'
;GTGVVTIGAVLAQAAHIDGKGAGMMEMAGLAQKGGAVHIHLRLANAPEDISAIRVAVGEADCIIGGDLVVSGGAKTIGLMTKGRTGAVVNDHEIVTGDFTRNRDFQIPADRLRLSLEARLNEKVAFFDASTLALRLLGDSIYSNMLVLGAAWQQGLLPLTEDAILTAIELNGAKIAEN
;
A
#
# COMPACT_ATOMS: atom_id res chain seq x y z
N GLY A 1 1.93 9.07 8.94
CA GLY A 1 2.09 8.09 7.87
C GLY A 1 1.24 6.87 8.13
N THR A 2 0.80 6.23 7.07
CA THR A 2 -0.08 5.06 7.09
C THR A 2 0.69 3.73 7.25
N GLY A 3 1.98 3.77 7.62
CA GLY A 3 2.81 2.58 7.80
C GLY A 3 3.24 1.88 6.50
N VAL A 4 3.16 2.56 5.34
CA VAL A 4 3.57 1.96 4.05
C VAL A 4 5.06 1.61 3.99
N VAL A 5 5.91 2.34 4.74
CA VAL A 5 7.34 2.01 4.86
C VAL A 5 7.51 0.65 5.53
N THR A 6 6.73 0.37 6.58
CA THR A 6 6.72 -0.95 7.24
C THR A 6 6.27 -2.06 6.30
N ILE A 7 5.21 -1.82 5.50
CA ILE A 7 4.78 -2.77 4.47
C ILE A 7 5.94 -3.10 3.52
N GLY A 8 6.61 -2.08 3.01
CA GLY A 8 7.76 -2.26 2.11
C GLY A 8 8.89 -3.06 2.74
N ALA A 9 9.24 -2.77 3.99
CA ALA A 9 10.28 -3.49 4.74
C ALA A 9 9.91 -4.96 4.96
N VAL A 10 8.68 -5.24 5.37
CA VAL A 10 8.18 -6.62 5.57
C VAL A 10 8.21 -7.40 4.25
N LEU A 11 7.75 -6.81 3.16
CA LEU A 11 7.74 -7.48 1.85
C LEU A 11 9.14 -7.75 1.31
N ALA A 12 10.07 -6.81 1.46
CA ALA A 12 11.47 -7.00 1.06
C ALA A 12 12.12 -8.12 1.87
N GLN A 13 11.89 -8.16 3.18
CA GLN A 13 12.40 -9.22 4.05
C GLN A 13 11.77 -10.58 3.73
N ALA A 14 10.45 -10.62 3.47
CA ALA A 14 9.76 -11.84 3.08
C ALA A 14 10.29 -12.39 1.73
N ALA A 15 10.57 -11.52 0.77
CA ALA A 15 11.18 -11.92 -0.48
C ALA A 15 12.55 -12.56 -0.27
N HIS A 16 13.37 -11.99 0.62
CA HIS A 16 14.66 -12.58 0.98
C HIS A 16 14.50 -13.97 1.62
N ILE A 17 13.54 -14.13 2.53
CA ILE A 17 13.24 -15.43 3.17
C ILE A 17 12.80 -16.46 2.14
N ASP A 18 12.02 -16.07 1.14
CA ASP A 18 11.60 -16.94 0.02
C ASP A 18 12.72 -17.18 -1.02
N GLY A 19 13.92 -16.68 -0.79
CA GLY A 19 15.04 -16.83 -1.71
C GLY A 19 14.92 -16.00 -2.99
N LYS A 20 14.15 -14.92 -2.95
CA LYS A 20 13.92 -13.99 -4.08
C LYS A 20 14.76 -12.73 -3.97
N GLY A 21 14.93 -12.05 -5.09
CA GLY A 21 15.48 -10.70 -5.14
C GLY A 21 14.41 -9.65 -4.78
N ALA A 22 14.82 -8.61 -4.05
CA ALA A 22 13.99 -7.46 -3.75
C ALA A 22 14.79 -6.16 -3.89
N GLY A 23 14.19 -5.17 -4.54
CA GLY A 23 14.69 -3.80 -4.57
C GLY A 23 13.62 -2.85 -4.05
N MET A 24 13.95 -2.00 -3.09
CA MET A 24 13.02 -1.06 -2.48
C MET A 24 13.55 0.38 -2.56
N MET A 25 12.66 1.31 -2.90
CA MET A 25 12.97 2.74 -2.92
C MET A 25 11.80 3.52 -2.31
N GLU A 26 12.12 4.36 -1.34
CA GLU A 26 11.18 5.31 -0.75
C GLU A 26 11.21 6.64 -1.52
N MET A 27 10.02 7.14 -1.83
CA MET A 27 9.83 8.45 -2.45
C MET A 27 8.88 9.27 -1.56
N ALA A 28 9.46 10.08 -0.69
CA ALA A 28 8.70 11.03 0.13
C ALA A 28 8.49 12.36 -0.60
N GLY A 29 7.31 12.95 -0.46
CA GLY A 29 7.07 14.32 -0.93
C GLY A 29 7.82 15.33 -0.06
N LEU A 30 8.16 16.50 -0.63
CA LEU A 30 8.90 17.58 0.06
C LEU A 30 8.14 18.25 1.21
N ALA A 31 6.88 17.92 1.45
CA ALA A 31 6.10 18.44 2.57
C ALA A 31 6.58 17.83 3.88
N GLN A 32 7.07 18.65 4.80
CA GLN A 32 7.65 18.22 6.08
C GLN A 32 6.66 17.52 7.04
N LYS A 33 5.36 17.66 6.83
CA LYS A 33 4.28 16.91 7.54
C LYS A 33 3.11 16.66 6.60
N GLY A 34 2.67 15.40 6.49
CA GLY A 34 1.49 15.03 5.69
C GLY A 34 1.73 14.88 4.19
N GLY A 35 2.99 14.85 3.73
CA GLY A 35 3.32 14.57 2.33
C GLY A 35 3.02 13.11 1.95
N ALA A 36 2.68 12.91 0.67
CA ALA A 36 2.49 11.59 0.11
C ALA A 36 3.79 10.77 0.16
N VAL A 37 3.72 9.57 0.70
CA VAL A 37 4.84 8.61 0.71
C VAL A 37 4.52 7.49 -0.26
N HIS A 38 5.43 7.21 -1.18
CA HIS A 38 5.36 6.09 -2.10
C HIS A 38 6.56 5.17 -1.86
N ILE A 39 6.29 3.89 -1.77
CA ILE A 39 7.32 2.86 -1.78
C ILE A 39 7.24 2.15 -3.12
N HIS A 40 8.34 2.16 -3.86
CA HIS A 40 8.50 1.31 -5.02
C HIS A 40 9.23 0.05 -4.60
N LEU A 41 8.63 -1.09 -4.85
CA LEU A 41 9.17 -2.40 -4.53
C LEU A 41 9.17 -3.25 -5.80
N ARG A 42 10.32 -3.81 -6.14
CA ARG A 42 10.43 -4.84 -7.18
C ARG A 42 10.84 -6.16 -6.55
N LEU A 43 10.14 -7.19 -6.96
CA LEU A 43 10.43 -8.57 -6.60
C LEU A 43 10.79 -9.34 -7.86
N ALA A 44 11.82 -10.18 -7.77
CA ALA A 44 12.28 -11.03 -8.86
C ALA A 44 12.73 -12.39 -8.33
N ASN A 45 12.92 -13.37 -9.20
CA ASN A 45 13.42 -14.68 -8.79
C ASN A 45 14.85 -14.60 -8.25
N ALA A 46 15.67 -13.69 -8.79
CA ALA A 46 17.02 -13.44 -8.31
C ALA A 46 17.29 -11.93 -8.28
N PRO A 47 18.21 -11.45 -7.41
CA PRO A 47 18.55 -10.02 -7.34
C PRO A 47 19.06 -9.45 -8.68
N GLU A 48 19.76 -10.26 -9.46
CA GLU A 48 20.33 -9.90 -10.77
C GLU A 48 19.25 -9.57 -11.81
N ASP A 49 18.04 -10.06 -11.63
CA ASP A 49 16.92 -9.82 -12.52
C ASP A 49 16.29 -8.42 -12.34
N ILE A 50 16.71 -7.69 -11.29
CA ILE A 50 16.24 -6.35 -11.00
C ILE A 50 17.15 -5.32 -11.63
N SER A 51 16.83 -4.85 -12.83
CA SER A 51 17.60 -3.82 -13.54
C SER A 51 17.30 -2.40 -13.07
N ALA A 52 16.12 -2.14 -12.53
CA ALA A 52 15.69 -0.86 -12.00
C ALA A 52 14.69 -1.04 -10.87
N ILE A 53 14.85 -0.29 -9.78
CA ILE A 53 13.94 -0.38 -8.62
C ILE A 53 12.67 0.44 -8.86
N ARG A 54 12.80 1.60 -9.52
CA ARG A 54 11.64 2.45 -9.78
C ARG A 54 10.65 1.77 -10.73
N VAL A 55 9.38 1.71 -10.29
CA VAL A 55 8.28 1.29 -11.15
C VAL A 55 7.94 2.41 -12.10
N ALA A 56 7.97 2.15 -13.39
CA ALA A 56 7.66 3.14 -14.42
C ALA A 56 6.15 3.27 -14.64
N VAL A 57 5.76 4.24 -15.47
CA VAL A 57 4.36 4.48 -15.84
C VAL A 57 3.76 3.22 -16.45
N GLY A 58 2.62 2.77 -15.93
CA GLY A 58 1.89 1.59 -16.40
C GLY A 58 2.52 0.25 -16.04
N GLU A 59 3.56 0.21 -15.23
CA GLU A 59 4.28 -1.05 -14.92
C GLU A 59 3.89 -1.71 -13.59
N ALA A 60 3.05 -1.09 -12.77
CA ALA A 60 2.69 -1.68 -11.49
C ALA A 60 1.83 -2.95 -11.68
N ASP A 61 2.23 -4.03 -11.03
CA ASP A 61 1.44 -5.26 -10.92
C ASP A 61 0.48 -5.21 -9.74
N CYS A 62 0.91 -4.57 -8.64
CA CYS A 62 0.15 -4.45 -7.41
C CYS A 62 0.26 -3.05 -6.82
N ILE A 63 -0.84 -2.52 -6.31
CA ILE A 63 -0.91 -1.32 -5.48
C ILE A 63 -1.47 -1.69 -4.11
N ILE A 64 -0.71 -1.39 -3.07
CA ILE A 64 -1.16 -1.49 -1.67
C ILE A 64 -1.32 -0.07 -1.14
N GLY A 65 -2.56 0.38 -1.04
CA GLY A 65 -2.91 1.75 -0.68
C GLY A 65 -3.20 1.92 0.80
N GLY A 66 -2.35 2.63 1.52
CA GLY A 66 -2.56 2.97 2.92
C GLY A 66 -3.63 4.05 3.14
N ASP A 67 -3.95 4.82 2.10
CA ASP A 67 -5.02 5.83 2.08
C ASP A 67 -5.54 6.06 0.66
N LEU A 68 -6.76 6.58 0.57
CA LEU A 68 -7.45 6.79 -0.69
C LEU A 68 -6.88 7.98 -1.49
N VAL A 69 -6.42 9.03 -0.79
CA VAL A 69 -5.95 10.27 -1.43
C VAL A 69 -4.68 10.03 -2.24
N VAL A 70 -3.70 9.37 -1.64
CA VAL A 70 -2.45 9.02 -2.33
C VAL A 70 -2.70 7.96 -3.39
N SER A 71 -3.52 6.95 -3.08
CA SER A 71 -3.80 5.84 -4.02
C SER A 71 -4.57 6.29 -5.26
N GLY A 72 -5.55 7.19 -5.10
CA GLY A 72 -6.34 7.76 -6.19
C GLY A 72 -5.71 8.99 -6.85
N GLY A 73 -4.55 9.43 -6.38
CA GLY A 73 -3.83 10.55 -6.97
C GLY A 73 -3.24 10.23 -8.35
N ALA A 74 -3.11 11.25 -9.21
CA ALA A 74 -2.66 11.10 -10.59
C ALA A 74 -1.32 10.36 -10.71
N LYS A 75 -0.39 10.57 -9.78
CA LYS A 75 0.92 9.92 -9.75
C LYS A 75 0.79 8.40 -9.59
N THR A 76 -0.04 7.95 -8.65
CA THR A 76 -0.27 6.52 -8.40
C THR A 76 -1.07 5.88 -9.53
N ILE A 77 -2.15 6.54 -9.99
CA ILE A 77 -2.95 6.07 -11.13
C ILE A 77 -2.10 5.93 -12.38
N GLY A 78 -1.12 6.82 -12.60
CA GLY A 78 -0.20 6.73 -13.73
C GLY A 78 0.68 5.48 -13.75
N LEU A 79 0.89 4.83 -12.60
CA LEU A 79 1.63 3.57 -12.51
C LEU A 79 0.79 2.35 -12.91
N MET A 80 -0.53 2.48 -12.96
CA MET A 80 -1.47 1.38 -13.15
C MET A 80 -1.77 1.14 -14.63
N THR A 81 -1.96 -0.11 -15.00
CA THR A 81 -2.48 -0.53 -16.31
C THR A 81 -3.67 -1.45 -16.15
N LYS A 82 -4.74 -1.13 -16.87
CA LYS A 82 -5.96 -1.96 -16.93
C LYS A 82 -5.64 -3.39 -17.38
N GLY A 83 -6.19 -4.35 -16.65
CA GLY A 83 -5.98 -5.78 -16.95
C GLY A 83 -4.72 -6.37 -16.31
N ARG A 84 -3.73 -5.54 -15.95
CA ARG A 84 -2.48 -5.95 -15.29
C ARG A 84 -2.52 -5.67 -13.79
N THR A 85 -2.72 -4.42 -13.40
CA THR A 85 -2.60 -3.98 -12.02
C THR A 85 -3.78 -4.44 -11.17
N GLY A 86 -3.52 -5.07 -10.04
CA GLY A 86 -4.46 -5.26 -8.95
C GLY A 86 -4.19 -4.29 -7.81
N ALA A 87 -5.22 -3.90 -7.06
CA ALA A 87 -5.06 -2.97 -5.96
C ALA A 87 -5.92 -3.34 -4.74
N VAL A 88 -5.37 -3.08 -3.56
CA VAL A 88 -6.11 -3.06 -2.29
C VAL A 88 -5.88 -1.71 -1.64
N VAL A 89 -6.94 -1.03 -1.27
CA VAL A 89 -6.87 0.35 -0.77
C VAL A 89 -7.68 0.47 0.51
N ASN A 90 -7.02 1.02 1.53
CA ASN A 90 -7.71 1.50 2.73
C ASN A 90 -8.49 2.76 2.37
N ASP A 91 -9.82 2.67 2.39
CA ASP A 91 -10.71 3.77 2.02
C ASP A 91 -11.23 4.55 3.24
N HIS A 92 -10.54 4.40 4.38
CA HIS A 92 -10.85 5.18 5.56
C HIS A 92 -10.83 6.68 5.26
N GLU A 93 -11.93 7.36 5.57
CA GLU A 93 -12.06 8.81 5.40
C GLU A 93 -11.22 9.54 6.44
N ILE A 94 -10.12 10.14 6.03
CA ILE A 94 -9.32 11.02 6.88
C ILE A 94 -9.90 12.42 6.78
N VAL A 95 -10.50 12.90 7.87
CA VAL A 95 -10.87 14.31 8.01
C VAL A 95 -9.58 15.11 8.14
N THR A 96 -9.12 15.74 7.07
CA THR A 96 -7.90 16.57 7.10
C THR A 96 -8.17 17.89 7.81
N GLY A 97 -7.12 18.49 8.39
CA GLY A 97 -7.21 19.79 9.07
C GLY A 97 -7.69 20.95 8.17
N ASP A 98 -7.75 20.78 6.86
CA ASP A 98 -8.32 21.75 5.93
C ASP A 98 -9.85 21.82 6.03
N PHE A 99 -10.49 20.79 6.57
CA PHE A 99 -11.93 20.79 6.88
C PHE A 99 -12.31 21.85 7.94
N THR A 100 -11.38 22.19 8.82
CA THR A 100 -11.60 23.24 9.84
C THR A 100 -11.49 24.64 9.27
N ARG A 101 -10.84 24.81 8.11
CA ARG A 101 -10.62 26.11 7.44
C ARG A 101 -11.63 26.37 6.33
N ASN A 102 -12.15 25.33 5.70
CA ASN A 102 -13.10 25.45 4.62
C ASN A 102 -14.17 24.36 4.73
N ARG A 103 -15.36 24.70 5.17
CA ARG A 103 -16.51 23.78 5.33
C ARG A 103 -16.96 23.14 4.01
N ASP A 104 -16.60 23.74 2.88
CA ASP A 104 -16.93 23.27 1.54
C ASP A 104 -15.85 22.37 0.94
N PHE A 105 -14.72 22.17 1.66
CA PHE A 105 -13.66 21.29 1.22
C PHE A 105 -14.01 19.84 1.61
N GLN A 106 -14.79 19.20 0.77
CA GLN A 106 -14.94 17.75 0.80
C GLN A 106 -13.75 17.13 0.07
N ILE A 107 -13.03 16.20 0.74
CA ILE A 107 -12.13 15.31 0.04
C ILE A 107 -13.01 14.59 -0.99
N PRO A 108 -12.70 14.63 -2.29
CA PRO A 108 -13.52 13.98 -3.29
C PRO A 108 -13.31 12.46 -3.25
N ALA A 109 -13.59 11.84 -2.10
CA ALA A 109 -13.37 10.40 -1.86
C ALA A 109 -14.09 9.57 -2.93
N ASP A 110 -15.32 9.90 -3.24
CA ASP A 110 -16.08 9.24 -4.30
C ASP A 110 -15.42 9.37 -5.67
N ARG A 111 -14.87 10.55 -5.98
CA ARG A 111 -14.16 10.76 -7.26
C ARG A 111 -12.88 9.95 -7.34
N LEU A 112 -12.12 9.88 -6.24
CA LEU A 112 -10.88 9.10 -6.17
C LEU A 112 -11.19 7.61 -6.30
N ARG A 113 -12.21 7.13 -5.62
CA ARG A 113 -12.70 5.75 -5.71
C ARG A 113 -13.13 5.41 -7.13
N LEU A 114 -13.99 6.24 -7.74
CA LEU A 114 -14.44 6.08 -9.12
C LEU A 114 -13.26 6.10 -10.12
N SER A 115 -12.24 6.93 -9.88
CA SER A 115 -11.04 6.97 -10.74
C SER A 115 -10.26 5.66 -10.68
N LEU A 116 -10.14 5.06 -9.49
CA LEU A 116 -9.49 3.76 -9.30
C LEU A 116 -10.32 2.63 -9.95
N GLU A 117 -11.63 2.63 -9.74
CA GLU A 117 -12.55 1.66 -10.35
C GLU A 117 -12.54 1.75 -11.87
N ALA A 118 -12.57 2.97 -12.43
CA ALA A 118 -12.48 3.18 -13.87
C ALA A 118 -11.14 2.69 -14.46
N ARG A 119 -10.05 2.83 -13.70
CA ARG A 119 -8.72 2.41 -14.12
C ARG A 119 -8.52 0.89 -14.04
N LEU A 120 -9.04 0.25 -12.99
CA LEU A 120 -8.75 -1.14 -12.65
C LEU A 120 -9.95 -2.09 -12.80
N ASN A 121 -11.16 -1.57 -12.96
CA ASN A 121 -12.41 -2.34 -12.93
C ASN A 121 -12.53 -3.19 -11.64
N GLU A 122 -12.82 -4.48 -11.77
CA GLU A 122 -12.99 -5.42 -10.65
C GLU A 122 -11.69 -5.77 -9.92
N LYS A 123 -10.53 -5.29 -10.39
CA LYS A 123 -9.23 -5.59 -9.78
C LYS A 123 -8.84 -4.62 -8.65
N VAL A 124 -9.76 -3.84 -8.14
CA VAL A 124 -9.55 -3.00 -6.97
C VAL A 124 -10.51 -3.39 -5.85
N ALA A 125 -9.95 -3.61 -4.65
CA ALA A 125 -10.72 -3.82 -3.44
C ALA A 125 -10.53 -2.64 -2.49
N PHE A 126 -11.64 -2.20 -1.89
CA PHE A 126 -11.66 -1.16 -0.89
C PHE A 126 -12.23 -1.68 0.42
N PHE A 127 -11.66 -1.29 1.53
CA PHE A 127 -12.25 -1.50 2.85
C PHE A 127 -11.67 -0.52 3.86
N ASP A 128 -12.45 -0.20 4.90
CA ASP A 128 -11.99 0.65 5.99
C ASP A 128 -11.12 -0.15 6.98
N ALA A 129 -9.86 -0.32 6.59
CA ALA A 129 -8.87 -1.03 7.39
C ALA A 129 -8.57 -0.31 8.72
N SER A 130 -8.67 1.01 8.74
CA SER A 130 -8.39 1.81 9.94
C SER A 130 -9.45 1.59 11.02
N THR A 131 -10.72 1.64 10.65
CA THR A 131 -11.81 1.34 11.60
C THR A 131 -11.77 -0.12 12.04
N LEU A 132 -11.46 -1.04 11.13
CA LEU A 132 -11.34 -2.45 11.46
C LEU A 132 -10.20 -2.69 12.45
N ALA A 133 -9.01 -2.13 12.21
CA ALA A 133 -7.87 -2.22 13.12
C ALA A 133 -8.19 -1.64 14.50
N LEU A 134 -8.82 -0.47 14.54
CA LEU A 134 -9.21 0.17 15.80
C LEU A 134 -10.18 -0.71 16.62
N ARG A 135 -11.16 -1.33 15.96
CA ARG A 135 -12.14 -2.18 16.63
C ARG A 135 -11.58 -3.52 17.12
N LEU A 136 -10.68 -4.13 16.33
CA LEU A 136 -10.12 -5.44 16.65
C LEU A 136 -8.90 -5.37 17.56
N LEU A 137 -8.05 -4.36 17.38
CA LEU A 137 -6.72 -4.28 17.97
C LEU A 137 -6.52 -3.03 18.83
N GLY A 138 -7.51 -2.15 18.88
CA GLY A 138 -7.49 -0.95 19.72
C GLY A 138 -6.70 0.23 19.14
N ASP A 139 -6.07 0.09 17.97
CA ASP A 139 -5.33 1.17 17.31
C ASP A 139 -5.39 1.03 15.78
N SER A 140 -5.64 2.15 15.11
CA SER A 140 -5.70 2.22 13.65
C SER A 140 -4.33 2.04 12.96
N ILE A 141 -3.23 2.11 13.71
CA ILE A 141 -1.88 1.93 13.16
C ILE A 141 -1.70 0.53 12.53
N TYR A 142 -2.42 -0.47 13.02
CA TYR A 142 -2.37 -1.83 12.48
C TYR A 142 -3.10 -2.01 11.15
N SER A 143 -3.72 -0.97 10.62
CA SER A 143 -4.36 -1.00 9.30
C SER A 143 -3.40 -1.37 8.16
N ASN A 144 -2.10 -1.06 8.31
CA ASN A 144 -1.09 -1.40 7.32
C ASN A 144 -0.97 -2.93 7.11
N MET A 145 -0.96 -3.72 8.18
CA MET A 145 -0.89 -5.18 8.07
C MET A 145 -2.20 -5.79 7.56
N LEU A 146 -3.34 -5.21 7.89
CA LEU A 146 -4.63 -5.63 7.32
C LEU A 146 -4.67 -5.44 5.80
N VAL A 147 -4.19 -4.31 5.30
CA VAL A 147 -4.13 -4.04 3.85
C VAL A 147 -3.11 -4.97 3.16
N LEU A 148 -1.97 -5.22 3.80
CA LEU A 148 -0.97 -6.18 3.32
C LEU A 148 -1.57 -7.60 3.23
N GLY A 149 -2.22 -8.07 4.29
CA GLY A 149 -2.84 -9.38 4.34
C GLY A 149 -3.95 -9.55 3.29
N ALA A 150 -4.75 -8.51 3.07
CA ALA A 150 -5.76 -8.50 2.03
C ALA A 150 -5.15 -8.59 0.62
N ALA A 151 -4.04 -7.91 0.35
CA ALA A 151 -3.32 -8.01 -0.92
C ALA A 151 -2.75 -9.40 -1.14
N TRP A 152 -2.17 -10.02 -0.11
CA TRP A 152 -1.69 -11.39 -0.18
C TRP A 152 -2.83 -12.38 -0.41
N GLN A 153 -3.93 -12.27 0.32
CA GLN A 153 -5.10 -13.15 0.18
C GLN A 153 -5.73 -13.09 -1.20
N GLN A 154 -5.66 -11.96 -1.88
CA GLN A 154 -6.12 -11.80 -3.27
C GLN A 154 -5.13 -12.34 -4.32
N GLY A 155 -4.01 -12.90 -3.89
CA GLY A 155 -3.00 -13.44 -4.80
C GLY A 155 -2.17 -12.38 -5.54
N LEU A 156 -2.11 -11.15 -5.02
CA LEU A 156 -1.37 -10.05 -5.64
C LEU A 156 0.14 -10.08 -5.33
N LEU A 157 0.56 -10.89 -4.37
CA LEU A 157 1.95 -10.96 -3.91
C LEU A 157 2.52 -12.35 -4.16
N PRO A 158 3.67 -12.47 -4.84
CA PRO A 158 4.32 -13.75 -5.13
C PRO A 158 5.19 -14.23 -3.97
N LEU A 159 4.65 -14.22 -2.75
CA LEU A 159 5.34 -14.55 -1.51
C LEU A 159 4.53 -15.58 -0.71
N THR A 160 5.22 -16.43 0.03
CA THR A 160 4.56 -17.39 0.91
C THR A 160 4.06 -16.72 2.19
N GLU A 161 3.01 -17.30 2.78
CA GLU A 161 2.49 -16.87 4.07
C GLU A 161 3.57 -16.93 5.15
N ASP A 162 4.28 -18.06 5.23
CA ASP A 162 5.34 -18.29 6.21
C ASP A 162 6.44 -17.21 6.12
N ALA A 163 6.84 -16.81 4.90
CA ALA A 163 7.83 -15.77 4.70
C ALA A 163 7.33 -14.40 5.21
N ILE A 164 6.07 -14.06 4.95
CA ILE A 164 5.46 -12.80 5.43
C ILE A 164 5.36 -12.80 6.96
N LEU A 165 4.85 -13.86 7.56
CA LEU A 165 4.73 -13.97 9.02
C LEU A 165 6.10 -13.90 9.69
N THR A 166 7.11 -14.62 9.18
CA THR A 166 8.48 -14.55 9.67
C THR A 166 9.06 -13.14 9.54
N ALA A 167 8.80 -12.45 8.42
CA ALA A 167 9.25 -11.08 8.21
C ALA A 167 8.61 -10.10 9.22
N ILE A 168 7.34 -10.28 9.57
CA ILE A 168 6.66 -9.51 10.61
C ILE A 168 7.32 -9.73 11.97
N GLU A 169 7.62 -10.97 12.33
CA GLU A 169 8.34 -11.30 13.56
C GLU A 169 9.73 -10.65 13.62
N LEU A 170 10.49 -10.73 12.53
CA LEU A 170 11.83 -10.14 12.42
C LEU A 170 11.80 -8.60 12.46
N ASN A 171 10.73 -7.99 11.97
CA ASN A 171 10.55 -6.54 12.08
C ASN A 171 10.40 -6.08 13.55
N GLY A 172 9.97 -6.98 14.45
CA GLY A 172 9.98 -6.79 15.90
C GLY A 172 9.01 -5.76 16.45
N ALA A 173 8.20 -5.13 15.61
CA ALA A 173 7.23 -4.12 16.02
C ALA A 173 5.87 -4.76 16.17
N LYS A 174 5.35 -4.83 17.41
CA LYS A 174 3.97 -5.23 17.69
C LYS A 174 3.59 -6.58 17.04
N ILE A 175 4.41 -7.60 17.23
CA ILE A 175 4.31 -8.91 16.57
C ILE A 175 2.93 -9.56 16.78
N ALA A 176 2.40 -9.50 18.01
CA ALA A 176 1.14 -10.14 18.35
C ALA A 176 -0.08 -9.49 17.68
N GLU A 177 0.02 -8.20 17.37
CA GLU A 177 -1.05 -7.40 16.75
C GLU A 177 -0.93 -7.38 15.22
N ASN A 178 0.26 -7.60 14.66
CA ASN A 178 0.52 -7.64 13.23
C ASN A 178 0.42 -9.06 12.66
#